data_4f5e2ab00501df25ea7bd65f55be4ded
#
_entry.id   4f5e2ab00501df25ea7bd65f55be4ded
#
_cell.length_a   1.000
_cell.length_b   1.000
_cell.length_c   1.000
_cell.angle_alpha   90.00
_cell.angle_beta   90.00
_cell.angle_gamma   90.00
#
_symmetry.space_group_name_H-M   'P 1'
#
loop_
_entity.id
_entity.type
_entity.pdbx_description
1 polymer ?
#
loop_
_entity_poly.entity_id
_entity_poly.type
_entity_poly.pdbx_seq_one_letter_code
_entity_poly.pdbx_strand_id
1 'polypeptide(L)'
;MSWALVSDSSCNLRDWQPTAPHTSFAFAPLTIRVGEREFVDDITLDVHELNCAVQAETSASSSACPSVGDWAELFKLADKTICMPISEGVSGSYNAAATARDLVLAEEPNRQI
;
A
#
# COMPACT_ATOMS: atom_id res chain seq x y z
N MET A 1 9.01 -20.41 9.17
CA MET A 1 7.68 -19.78 9.04
C MET A 1 7.83 -18.29 9.22
N SER A 2 7.35 -17.50 8.27
CA SER A 2 7.46 -16.04 8.29
C SER A 2 6.08 -15.41 8.14
N TRP A 3 5.93 -14.23 8.74
CA TRP A 3 4.71 -13.43 8.70
C TRP A 3 5.02 -12.06 8.12
N ALA A 4 4.09 -11.51 7.36
CA ALA A 4 4.12 -10.12 6.93
C ALA A 4 2.80 -9.43 7.31
N LEU A 5 2.92 -8.25 7.89
CA LEU A 5 1.81 -7.33 8.09
C LEU A 5 1.89 -6.31 6.96
N VAL A 6 0.84 -6.21 6.17
CA VAL A 6 0.84 -5.38 4.96
C VAL A 6 -0.37 -4.45 5.00
N SER A 7 -0.15 -3.18 4.72
CA SER A 7 -1.21 -2.19 4.65
C SER A 7 -0.99 -1.29 3.44
N ASP A 8 -1.91 -0.39 3.15
CA ASP A 8 -1.62 0.73 2.26
C ASP A 8 -1.07 1.92 3.06
N SER A 9 -0.62 2.96 2.37
CA SER A 9 0.05 4.08 3.02
C SER A 9 -0.87 4.94 3.89
N SER A 10 -2.18 4.69 3.88
CA SER A 10 -3.13 5.38 4.76
C SER A 10 -2.92 5.06 6.23
N CYS A 11 -2.18 3.98 6.55
CA CYS A 11 -1.87 3.61 7.93
C CYS A 11 -0.90 4.58 8.64
N ASN A 12 -0.22 5.46 7.89
CA ASN A 12 0.74 6.45 8.40
C ASN A 12 1.99 5.86 9.08
N LEU A 13 2.20 4.55 8.99
CA LEU A 13 3.44 3.92 9.47
C LEU A 13 4.44 3.89 8.32
N ARG A 14 5.67 4.40 8.56
CA ARG A 14 6.68 4.50 7.50
C ARG A 14 7.87 3.57 7.76
N ASP A 15 8.54 3.71 8.88
CA ASP A 15 9.75 2.98 9.22
C ASP A 15 9.58 2.07 10.44
N TRP A 16 8.35 1.84 10.86
CA TRP A 16 8.04 0.94 11.95
C TRP A 16 8.24 -0.52 11.53
N GLN A 17 8.81 -1.31 12.42
CA GLN A 17 8.90 -2.75 12.25
C GLN A 17 8.44 -3.48 13.51
N PRO A 18 7.75 -4.62 13.37
CA PRO A 18 7.34 -5.43 14.52
C PRO A 18 8.54 -5.96 15.29
N THR A 19 8.38 -6.14 16.59
CA THR A 19 9.40 -6.76 17.44
C THR A 19 9.28 -8.29 17.50
N ALA A 20 8.16 -8.85 17.03
CA ALA A 20 7.97 -10.30 17.00
C ALA A 20 8.95 -10.97 16.04
N PRO A 21 9.49 -12.16 16.38
CA PRO A 21 10.43 -12.85 15.50
C PRO A 21 9.76 -13.30 14.21
N HIS A 22 10.52 -13.28 13.11
CA HIS A 22 10.07 -13.70 11.78
C HIS A 22 8.84 -12.94 11.26
N THR A 23 8.64 -11.72 11.74
CA THR A 23 7.53 -10.85 11.36
C THR A 23 8.06 -9.55 10.81
N SER A 24 7.51 -9.11 9.67
CA SER A 24 7.88 -7.83 9.05
C SER A 24 6.64 -7.02 8.74
N PHE A 25 6.83 -5.73 8.56
CA PHE A 25 5.79 -4.80 8.11
C PHE A 25 6.21 -4.15 6.80
N ALA A 26 5.26 -4.03 5.88
CA ALA A 26 5.45 -3.27 4.64
C ALA A 26 4.13 -2.61 4.26
N PHE A 27 4.20 -1.59 3.43
CA PHE A 27 2.98 -0.95 2.94
C PHE A 27 3.06 -0.69 1.45
N ALA A 28 1.88 -0.74 0.80
CA ALA A 28 1.70 -0.37 -0.59
C ALA A 28 1.34 1.12 -0.66
N PRO A 29 2.12 1.95 -1.37
CA PRO A 29 1.89 3.39 -1.38
C PRO A 29 0.71 3.78 -2.25
N LEU A 30 -0.09 4.73 -1.75
CA LEU A 30 -1.04 5.49 -2.56
C LEU A 30 -0.26 6.51 -3.40
N THR A 31 -0.82 6.90 -4.53
CA THR A 31 -0.28 7.98 -5.35
C THR A 31 -1.22 9.19 -5.26
N ILE A 32 -0.67 10.35 -4.94
CA ILE A 32 -1.42 11.60 -4.82
C ILE A 32 -1.14 12.43 -6.07
N ARG A 33 -2.20 12.83 -6.76
CA ARG A 33 -2.10 13.65 -7.96
C ARG A 33 -2.54 15.07 -7.67
N VAL A 34 -1.66 16.03 -7.96
CA VAL A 34 -1.90 17.46 -7.78
C VAL A 34 -1.61 18.15 -9.12
N GLY A 35 -2.66 18.53 -9.85
CA GLY A 35 -2.50 19.02 -11.21
C GLY A 35 -1.89 17.94 -12.11
N GLU A 36 -0.74 18.24 -12.72
CA GLU A 36 0.00 17.29 -13.54
C GLU A 36 1.10 16.56 -12.80
N ARG A 37 1.28 16.83 -11.49
CA ARG A 37 2.31 16.21 -10.66
C ARG A 37 1.75 15.01 -9.93
N GLU A 38 2.58 14.00 -9.77
CA GLU A 38 2.26 12.82 -8.98
C GLU A 38 3.25 12.67 -7.82
N PHE A 39 2.72 12.35 -6.65
CA PHE A 39 3.50 12.11 -5.44
C PHE A 39 3.20 10.70 -4.94
N VAL A 40 4.24 9.88 -4.81
CA VAL A 40 4.10 8.54 -4.23
C VAL A 40 4.19 8.66 -2.71
N ASP A 41 3.19 8.17 -2.01
CA ASP A 41 3.10 8.27 -0.56
C ASP A 41 3.92 7.17 0.11
N ASP A 42 5.23 7.21 -0.07
CA ASP A 42 6.19 6.29 0.52
C ASP A 42 7.15 7.03 1.46
N ILE A 43 8.19 6.33 1.93
CA ILE A 43 9.15 6.88 2.87
C ILE A 43 9.94 8.07 2.29
N THR A 44 9.99 8.21 0.96
CA THR A 44 10.72 9.28 0.28
C THR A 44 9.88 10.54 0.07
N LEU A 45 8.58 10.52 0.41
CA LEU A 45 7.71 11.65 0.17
C LEU A 45 8.13 12.88 0.99
N ASP A 46 8.33 14.01 0.30
CA ASP A 46 8.51 15.30 0.93
C ASP A 46 7.12 15.94 1.15
N VAL A 47 6.63 15.86 2.38
CA VAL A 47 5.29 16.36 2.75
C VAL A 47 5.20 17.88 2.57
N HIS A 48 6.28 18.60 2.82
CA HIS A 48 6.30 20.06 2.63
C HIS A 48 6.10 20.43 1.16
N GLU A 49 6.80 19.75 0.26
CA GLU A 49 6.65 19.95 -1.18
C GLU A 49 5.24 19.61 -1.65
N LEU A 50 4.68 18.52 -1.15
CA LEU A 50 3.29 18.15 -1.44
C LEU A 50 2.31 19.23 -1.00
N ASN A 51 2.46 19.74 0.23
CA ASN A 51 1.58 20.77 0.77
C ASN A 51 1.67 22.06 -0.04
N CYS A 52 2.88 22.45 -0.45
CA CYS A 52 3.06 23.62 -1.32
C CYS A 52 2.39 23.43 -2.68
N ALA A 53 2.49 22.22 -3.26
CA ALA A 53 1.84 21.93 -4.54
C ALA A 53 0.31 21.97 -4.42
N VAL A 54 -0.25 21.44 -3.34
CA VAL A 54 -1.70 21.45 -3.09
C VAL A 54 -2.20 22.88 -2.94
N GLN A 55 -1.48 23.74 -2.21
CA GLN A 55 -1.87 25.13 -2.01
C GLN A 55 -1.79 25.95 -3.30
N ALA A 56 -0.85 25.64 -4.18
CA ALA A 56 -0.66 26.35 -5.45
C ALA A 56 -1.62 25.90 -6.54
N GLU A 57 -2.23 24.73 -6.40
CA GLU A 57 -3.12 24.16 -7.43
C GLU A 57 -4.53 24.69 -7.27
N THR A 58 -5.14 25.10 -8.38
CA THR A 58 -6.52 25.64 -8.40
C THR A 58 -7.58 24.56 -8.62
N SER A 59 -7.20 23.41 -9.17
CA SER A 59 -8.09 22.27 -9.34
C SER A 59 -8.01 21.31 -8.15
N ALA A 60 -8.98 20.41 -8.03
CA ALA A 60 -8.98 19.42 -6.96
C ALA A 60 -7.86 18.42 -7.14
N SER A 61 -7.21 18.04 -6.04
CA SER A 61 -6.27 16.93 -6.03
C SER A 61 -7.03 15.59 -5.95
N SER A 62 -6.37 14.51 -6.34
CA SER A 62 -6.93 13.16 -6.28
C SER A 62 -5.89 12.17 -5.79
N SER A 63 -6.34 10.97 -5.45
CA SER A 63 -5.44 9.89 -5.09
C SER A 63 -5.83 8.62 -5.81
N ALA A 64 -4.85 7.76 -6.05
CA ALA A 64 -5.03 6.44 -6.63
C ALA A 64 -4.58 5.38 -5.63
N CYS A 65 -5.34 4.30 -5.51
CA CYS A 65 -4.96 3.17 -4.67
C CYS A 65 -3.75 2.44 -5.27
N PRO A 66 -3.02 1.63 -4.46
CA PRO A 66 -1.95 0.80 -4.98
C PRO A 66 -2.47 -0.15 -6.05
N SER A 67 -1.60 -0.48 -7.02
CA SER A 67 -1.94 -1.41 -8.09
C SER A 67 -2.03 -2.85 -7.57
N VAL A 68 -2.67 -3.73 -8.35
CA VAL A 68 -2.69 -5.16 -8.08
C VAL A 68 -1.27 -5.71 -8.00
N GLY A 69 -0.36 -5.26 -8.89
CA GLY A 69 1.04 -5.66 -8.87
C GLY A 69 1.77 -5.26 -7.60
N ASP A 70 1.52 -4.05 -7.09
CA ASP A 70 2.11 -3.58 -5.84
C ASP A 70 1.74 -4.50 -4.67
N TRP A 71 0.45 -4.84 -4.55
CA TRP A 71 -0.02 -5.76 -3.53
C TRP A 71 0.57 -7.15 -3.70
N ALA A 72 0.60 -7.66 -4.93
CA ALA A 72 1.10 -9.01 -5.21
C ALA A 72 2.57 -9.17 -4.77
N GLU A 73 3.42 -8.18 -5.01
CA GLU A 73 4.81 -8.21 -4.57
C GLU A 73 4.92 -8.29 -3.04
N LEU A 74 4.07 -7.53 -2.33
CA LEU A 74 4.06 -7.56 -0.87
C LEU A 74 3.60 -8.90 -0.32
N PHE A 75 2.65 -9.56 -0.99
CA PHE A 75 2.15 -10.86 -0.56
C PHE A 75 3.17 -11.99 -0.74
N LYS A 76 4.22 -11.75 -1.50
CA LYS A 76 5.31 -12.71 -1.71
C LYS A 76 6.47 -12.56 -0.73
N LEU A 77 6.42 -11.57 0.17
CA LEU A 77 7.49 -11.30 1.14
C LEU A 77 7.60 -12.36 2.23
N ALA A 78 6.51 -13.05 2.55
CA ALA A 78 6.46 -14.02 3.64
C ALA A 78 5.53 -15.17 3.30
N ASP A 79 5.63 -16.26 4.07
CA ASP A 79 4.76 -17.43 3.89
C ASP A 79 3.31 -17.12 4.25
N LYS A 80 3.13 -16.26 5.26
CA LYS A 80 1.82 -15.86 5.77
C LYS A 80 1.73 -14.34 5.79
N THR A 81 0.60 -13.81 5.35
CA THR A 81 0.38 -12.36 5.26
C THR A 81 -0.96 -12.00 5.87
N ILE A 82 -0.97 -10.95 6.68
CA ILE A 82 -2.19 -10.27 7.11
C ILE A 82 -2.21 -8.93 6.38
N CYS A 83 -3.22 -8.74 5.55
CA CYS A 83 -3.37 -7.54 4.74
C CYS A 83 -4.49 -6.66 5.30
N MET A 84 -4.20 -5.38 5.47
CA MET A 84 -5.11 -4.39 6.04
C MET A 84 -5.25 -3.20 5.11
N PRO A 85 -6.02 -3.32 4.02
CA PRO A 85 -6.25 -2.19 3.12
C PRO A 85 -7.30 -1.23 3.68
N ILE A 86 -7.46 -0.07 3.02
CA ILE A 86 -8.60 0.80 3.29
C ILE A 86 -9.88 0.01 3.02
N SER A 87 -10.91 0.27 3.85
CA SER A 87 -12.19 -0.41 3.79
C SER A 87 -12.78 -0.47 2.37
N GLU A 88 -13.38 -1.60 2.04
CA GLU A 88 -14.00 -1.89 0.74
C GLU A 88 -14.96 -0.79 0.27
N GLY A 89 -15.77 -0.23 1.18
CA GLY A 89 -16.75 0.79 0.83
C GLY A 89 -16.19 2.18 0.62
N VAL A 90 -14.88 2.40 0.87
CA VAL A 90 -14.24 3.71 0.84
C VAL A 90 -13.24 3.83 -0.31
N SER A 91 -12.55 2.75 -0.66
CA SER A 91 -11.43 2.80 -1.61
C SER A 91 -11.35 1.52 -2.43
N GLY A 92 -10.76 1.63 -3.61
CA GLY A 92 -10.42 0.49 -4.45
C GLY A 92 -9.27 -0.37 -3.94
N SER A 93 -8.58 0.04 -2.87
CA SER A 93 -7.47 -0.71 -2.28
C SER A 93 -7.87 -2.13 -1.91
N TYR A 94 -9.03 -2.33 -1.30
CA TYR A 94 -9.50 -3.66 -0.94
C TYR A 94 -9.66 -4.55 -2.19
N ASN A 95 -10.30 -4.05 -3.24
CA ASN A 95 -10.52 -4.83 -4.46
C ASN A 95 -9.20 -5.18 -5.14
N ALA A 96 -8.25 -4.24 -5.20
CA ALA A 96 -6.92 -4.50 -5.75
C ALA A 96 -6.16 -5.54 -4.93
N ALA A 97 -6.21 -5.43 -3.60
CA ALA A 97 -5.56 -6.40 -2.70
C ALA A 97 -6.20 -7.79 -2.82
N ALA A 98 -7.53 -7.87 -2.87
CA ALA A 98 -8.24 -9.15 -3.03
C ALA A 98 -7.90 -9.82 -4.37
N THR A 99 -7.83 -9.04 -5.44
CA THR A 99 -7.42 -9.55 -6.76
C THR A 99 -5.98 -10.05 -6.72
N ALA A 100 -5.07 -9.30 -6.10
CA ALA A 100 -3.67 -9.69 -5.95
C ALA A 100 -3.55 -11.00 -5.14
N ARG A 101 -4.32 -11.15 -4.07
CA ARG A 101 -4.36 -12.37 -3.28
C ARG A 101 -4.72 -13.56 -4.16
N ASP A 102 -5.79 -13.44 -4.94
CA ASP A 102 -6.25 -14.53 -5.78
C ASP A 102 -5.20 -14.92 -6.83
N LEU A 103 -4.53 -13.93 -7.43
CA LEU A 103 -3.45 -14.18 -8.38
C LEU A 103 -2.25 -14.90 -7.73
N VAL A 104 -1.82 -14.44 -6.57
CA VAL A 104 -0.67 -15.03 -5.86
C VAL A 104 -1.01 -16.45 -5.42
N LEU A 105 -2.21 -16.69 -4.89
CA LEU A 105 -2.61 -18.03 -4.46
C LEU A 105 -2.81 -19.00 -5.63
N ALA A 106 -3.12 -18.49 -6.82
CA ALA A 106 -3.17 -19.33 -8.03
C ALA A 106 -1.77 -19.81 -8.43
N GLU A 107 -0.75 -18.96 -8.26
CA GLU A 107 0.64 -19.32 -8.56
C GLU A 107 1.30 -20.11 -7.42
N GLU A 108 1.01 -19.74 -6.19
CA GLU A 108 1.65 -20.27 -4.99
C GLU A 108 0.59 -20.69 -3.95
N PRO A 109 -0.11 -21.82 -4.16
CA PRO A 109 -1.28 -22.18 -3.33
C PRO A 109 -0.95 -22.51 -1.87
N ASN A 110 0.33 -22.70 -1.54
CA ASN A 110 0.73 -22.99 -0.15
C ASN A 110 0.88 -21.72 0.72
N ARG A 111 0.80 -20.55 0.13
CA ARG A 111 0.82 -19.29 0.90
C ARG A 111 -0.51 -19.06 1.58
N GLN A 112 -0.47 -18.31 2.69
CA GLN A 112 -1.66 -17.91 3.44
C GLN A 112 -1.74 -16.39 3.42
N ILE A 113 -2.82 -15.87 2.87
CA ILE A 113 -3.03 -14.43 2.76
C ILE A 113 -4.45 -14.08 3.21
#